data_6d8208a1dab8eb80614a843677551e58
#
_entry.id   6d8208a1dab8eb80614a843677551e58
#
_cell.length_a   1.000
_cell.length_b   1.000
_cell.length_c   1.000
_cell.angle_alpha   90.00
_cell.angle_beta   90.00
_cell.angle_gamma   90.00
#
_symmetry.space_group_name_H-M   'P 1'
#
loop_
_entity.id
_entity.type
_entity.pdbx_description
1 polymer ?
#
loop_
_entity_poly.entity_id
_entity_poly.type
_entity_poly.pdbx_seq_one_letter_code
_entity_poly.pdbx_strand_id
1 'polypeptide(L)'
;MAPFTAWLPARPTQDYDLIVKIVGVGAGTLFKGWAPIAQYLADQGLAAMAQYGRLNGEYGDLVLHVRIATQSFSSMGYGCDVLVLLEDSRPELRQFHLQPGSVLLWESPTELPREMTLPEGVIVYQIPGGKFDRDLSEGILGRGARALGALLHILGMPEESLHRLTPSLTAPQSFMSGWNYASSAITKRDAYSLSCSSIPDAPVRMPLTPHQAIMLGYAVSSCDCRASCDRELVASPAKWTATHLGLAGAMVSGLESERHPGVQVYRGPKGKVMALLRGDDSSIASCLAGLTSPRVFVAADIPDVFKLIVAGHELVEGGMSDGVAVLIEETVALRQQNIDLCALVDAIRHRKTFVQDTGRPHQADAVATMAEWDENDRAEVGFVAWGAAQGVVRDAVALCRSFGLQTAAFYPKRIVPFSGEEMESFAKTVDRVVIVESGQTQGYWDRLRPGFSFEPAMLTPSPEKSLTPMDIFLREGLGAV
;
A
#
# COMPACT_ATOMS: atom_id res chain seq x y z
N MET A 1 -29.05 -16.38 -14.82
CA MET A 1 -27.82 -15.62 -14.71
C MET A 1 -26.76 -16.55 -14.17
N ALA A 2 -25.76 -16.93 -14.98
CA ALA A 2 -24.60 -17.69 -14.50
C ALA A 2 -23.88 -16.84 -13.45
N PRO A 3 -23.34 -17.43 -12.38
CA PRO A 3 -22.63 -16.66 -11.37
C PRO A 3 -21.46 -15.95 -12.03
N PHE A 4 -21.34 -14.65 -11.81
CA PHE A 4 -20.34 -13.72 -12.38
C PHE A 4 -18.88 -14.16 -12.14
N THR A 5 -18.66 -15.07 -11.22
CA THR A 5 -17.36 -15.68 -10.89
C THR A 5 -16.73 -16.50 -12.02
N ALA A 6 -17.50 -16.90 -13.05
CA ALA A 6 -16.99 -17.68 -14.18
C ALA A 6 -16.19 -16.83 -15.21
N TRP A 7 -16.18 -15.51 -15.09
CA TRP A 7 -15.59 -14.58 -16.06
C TRP A 7 -14.32 -13.87 -15.59
N LEU A 8 -13.88 -14.11 -14.34
CA LEU A 8 -12.61 -13.57 -13.90
C LEU A 8 -11.49 -14.31 -14.63
N PRO A 9 -10.57 -13.56 -15.33
CA PRO A 9 -9.44 -14.21 -15.95
C PRO A 9 -8.62 -14.90 -14.88
N ALA A 10 -8.18 -16.13 -15.19
CA ALA A 10 -7.10 -16.72 -14.40
C ALA A 10 -5.94 -15.74 -14.39
N ARG A 11 -5.38 -15.45 -13.21
CA ARG A 11 -4.19 -14.60 -13.12
C ARG A 11 -3.11 -15.17 -14.04
N PRO A 12 -2.34 -14.30 -14.72
CA PRO A 12 -1.26 -14.77 -15.59
C PRO A 12 -0.34 -15.72 -14.80
N THR A 13 -0.13 -16.90 -15.31
CA THR A 13 0.66 -17.97 -14.64
C THR A 13 2.16 -17.66 -14.58
N GLN A 14 2.63 -16.57 -15.16
CA GLN A 14 4.04 -16.19 -15.19
C GLN A 14 4.49 -15.30 -14.03
N ASP A 15 3.57 -14.55 -13.41
CA ASP A 15 3.88 -13.67 -12.30
C ASP A 15 3.22 -14.19 -11.02
N TYR A 16 4.04 -14.46 -10.00
CA TYR A 16 3.54 -14.79 -8.68
C TYR A 16 2.86 -13.56 -8.07
N ASP A 17 1.59 -13.68 -7.71
CA ASP A 17 0.77 -12.64 -7.06
C ASP A 17 -0.20 -13.33 -6.10
N LEU A 18 0.05 -13.23 -4.81
CA LEU A 18 -0.71 -13.88 -3.74
C LEU A 18 -1.39 -12.83 -2.87
N ILE A 19 -2.70 -12.95 -2.71
CA ILE A 19 -3.48 -12.10 -1.81
C ILE A 19 -3.98 -12.91 -0.62
N VAL A 20 -3.54 -12.51 0.57
CA VAL A 20 -3.93 -13.09 1.86
C VAL A 20 -4.75 -12.09 2.65
N LYS A 21 -5.88 -12.52 3.21
CA LYS A 21 -6.65 -11.72 4.16
C LYS A 21 -6.78 -12.46 5.48
N ILE A 22 -6.42 -11.82 6.58
CA ILE A 22 -6.54 -12.38 7.93
C ILE A 22 -7.56 -11.53 8.68
N VAL A 23 -8.65 -12.14 9.11
CA VAL A 23 -9.82 -11.46 9.68
C VAL A 23 -10.03 -11.89 11.12
N GLY A 24 -10.19 -10.90 12.01
CA GLY A 24 -10.45 -11.09 13.43
C GLY A 24 -9.58 -10.20 14.32
N VAL A 25 -9.81 -10.23 15.62
CA VAL A 25 -9.15 -9.34 16.61
C VAL A 25 -7.62 -9.48 16.59
N GLY A 26 -7.10 -10.67 16.32
CA GLY A 26 -5.66 -10.93 16.21
C GLY A 26 -4.95 -10.25 15.03
N ALA A 27 -5.69 -9.75 14.02
CA ALA A 27 -5.12 -9.13 12.81
C ALA A 27 -4.25 -7.89 13.12
N GLY A 28 -4.64 -7.07 14.09
CA GLY A 28 -3.86 -5.89 14.50
C GLY A 28 -2.51 -6.24 15.14
N THR A 29 -2.45 -7.32 15.89
CA THR A 29 -1.20 -7.83 16.48
C THR A 29 -0.27 -8.36 15.41
N LEU A 30 -0.82 -9.07 14.42
CA LEU A 30 -0.06 -9.57 13.28
C LEU A 30 0.52 -8.42 12.45
N PHE A 31 -0.23 -7.34 12.25
CA PHE A 31 0.30 -6.17 11.55
C PHE A 31 1.49 -5.55 12.28
N LYS A 32 1.45 -5.44 13.61
CA LYS A 32 2.60 -4.95 14.41
C LYS A 32 3.81 -5.87 14.30
N GLY A 33 3.61 -7.19 14.22
CA GLY A 33 4.65 -8.20 14.05
C GLY A 33 5.01 -8.52 12.60
N TRP A 34 4.50 -7.78 11.61
CA TRP A 34 4.67 -8.09 10.19
C TRP A 34 6.10 -7.82 9.66
N ALA A 35 6.80 -6.84 10.21
CA ALA A 35 8.09 -6.38 9.68
C ALA A 35 9.15 -7.50 9.47
N PRO A 36 9.34 -8.48 10.38
CA PRO A 36 10.26 -9.59 10.15
C PRO A 36 9.87 -10.47 8.96
N ILE A 37 8.57 -10.68 8.75
CA ILE A 37 8.04 -11.47 7.62
C ILE A 37 8.25 -10.69 6.33
N ALA A 38 7.94 -9.41 6.32
CA ALA A 38 8.19 -8.53 5.17
C ALA A 38 9.68 -8.52 4.81
N GLN A 39 10.59 -8.50 5.81
CA GLN A 39 12.03 -8.59 5.57
C GLN A 39 12.40 -9.93 4.94
N TYR A 40 11.89 -11.05 5.47
CA TYR A 40 12.11 -12.36 4.87
C TYR A 40 11.67 -12.40 3.39
N LEU A 41 10.49 -11.87 3.07
CA LEU A 41 9.99 -11.79 1.70
C LEU A 41 10.87 -10.90 0.81
N ALA A 42 11.35 -9.79 1.34
CA ALA A 42 12.30 -8.90 0.67
C ALA A 42 13.62 -9.62 0.34
N ASP A 43 14.15 -10.40 1.30
CA ASP A 43 15.38 -11.20 1.11
C ASP A 43 15.21 -12.28 0.03
N GLN A 44 13.96 -12.73 -0.23
CA GLN A 44 13.63 -13.63 -1.34
C GLN A 44 13.39 -12.88 -2.66
N GLY A 45 13.54 -11.57 -2.70
CA GLY A 45 13.28 -10.74 -3.88
C GLY A 45 11.81 -10.46 -4.15
N LEU A 46 10.89 -10.76 -3.20
CA LEU A 46 9.46 -10.55 -3.34
C LEU A 46 9.06 -9.13 -2.94
N ALA A 47 8.17 -8.52 -3.72
CA ALA A 47 7.44 -7.35 -3.29
C ALA A 47 6.34 -7.80 -2.30
N ALA A 48 6.18 -7.07 -1.21
CA ALA A 48 5.13 -7.34 -0.24
C ALA A 48 4.55 -6.03 0.29
N MET A 49 3.24 -6.02 0.46
CA MET A 49 2.51 -4.92 1.12
C MET A 49 1.52 -5.52 2.10
N ALA A 50 1.51 -4.99 3.30
CA ALA A 50 0.52 -5.30 4.32
C ALA A 50 -0.24 -4.02 4.69
N GLN A 51 -1.56 -4.11 4.72
CA GLN A 51 -2.45 -3.02 5.11
C GLN A 51 -3.39 -3.50 6.20
N TYR A 52 -3.42 -2.76 7.30
CA TYR A 52 -4.35 -3.00 8.40
C TYR A 52 -5.58 -2.09 8.24
N GLY A 53 -6.75 -2.61 8.57
CA GLY A 53 -7.99 -1.86 8.47
C GLY A 53 -9.19 -2.60 9.06
N ARG A 54 -10.37 -2.16 8.67
CA ARG A 54 -11.65 -2.80 9.01
C ARG A 54 -12.39 -3.19 7.73
N LEU A 55 -13.13 -4.28 7.81
CA LEU A 55 -14.10 -4.65 6.80
C LEU A 55 -15.39 -3.85 7.05
N ASN A 56 -16.03 -3.37 5.99
CA ASN A 56 -17.35 -2.76 6.05
C ASN A 56 -17.45 -1.56 7.03
N GLY A 57 -16.43 -0.67 7.01
CA GLY A 57 -16.48 0.58 7.76
C GLY A 57 -16.04 0.49 9.21
N GLU A 58 -16.47 1.45 10.01
CA GLU A 58 -15.94 1.70 11.36
C GLU A 58 -16.22 0.59 12.37
N TYR A 59 -17.30 -0.16 12.18
CA TYR A 59 -17.76 -1.22 13.09
C TYR A 59 -17.48 -2.65 12.59
N GLY A 60 -16.84 -2.78 11.43
CA GLY A 60 -16.53 -4.08 10.84
C GLY A 60 -15.40 -4.83 11.54
N ASP A 61 -15.26 -6.12 11.17
CA ASP A 61 -14.16 -6.96 11.62
C ASP A 61 -12.80 -6.36 11.25
N LEU A 62 -11.82 -6.55 12.13
CA LEU A 62 -10.44 -6.17 11.85
C LEU A 62 -9.84 -7.08 10.78
N VAL A 63 -9.17 -6.50 9.82
CA VAL A 63 -8.52 -7.22 8.72
C VAL A 63 -7.06 -6.81 8.57
N LEU A 64 -6.19 -7.80 8.39
CA LEU A 64 -4.86 -7.62 7.84
C LEU A 64 -4.89 -8.15 6.40
N HIS A 65 -4.79 -7.25 5.45
CA HIS A 65 -4.70 -7.55 4.04
C HIS A 65 -3.23 -7.56 3.63
N VAL A 66 -2.78 -8.63 3.01
CA VAL A 66 -1.40 -8.83 2.55
C VAL A 66 -1.42 -9.18 1.07
N ARG A 67 -0.58 -8.51 0.28
CA ARG A 67 -0.27 -8.88 -1.10
C ARG A 67 1.22 -9.15 -1.24
N ILE A 68 1.58 -10.24 -1.90
CA ILE A 68 2.94 -10.69 -2.13
C ILE A 68 3.08 -11.02 -3.60
N ALA A 69 4.05 -10.40 -4.29
CA ALA A 69 4.25 -10.62 -5.73
C ALA A 69 5.73 -10.56 -6.13
N THR A 70 6.04 -11.08 -7.31
CA THR A 70 7.37 -10.94 -7.92
C THR A 70 7.60 -9.54 -8.44
N GLN A 71 6.56 -8.91 -9.00
CA GLN A 71 6.61 -7.54 -9.51
C GLN A 71 6.18 -6.53 -8.45
N SER A 72 6.67 -5.30 -8.57
CA SER A 72 6.21 -4.18 -7.74
C SER A 72 4.76 -3.80 -8.07
N PHE A 73 3.98 -3.45 -7.07
CA PHE A 73 2.57 -3.07 -7.19
C PHE A 73 2.24 -1.91 -6.22
N SER A 74 1.15 -1.20 -6.49
CA SER A 74 0.75 0.00 -5.73
C SER A 74 -0.59 -0.14 -5.02
N SER A 75 -1.35 -1.22 -5.24
CA SER A 75 -2.62 -1.50 -4.55
C SER A 75 -2.64 -2.88 -3.88
N MET A 76 -3.66 -3.10 -3.06
CA MET A 76 -3.89 -4.40 -2.43
C MET A 76 -4.53 -5.43 -3.37
N GLY A 77 -4.75 -5.07 -4.64
CA GLY A 77 -5.38 -5.94 -5.63
C GLY A 77 -6.87 -6.21 -5.35
N TYR A 78 -7.39 -7.30 -5.92
CA TYR A 78 -8.77 -7.73 -5.75
C TYR A 78 -8.84 -9.25 -5.54
N GLY A 79 -9.94 -9.70 -4.90
CA GLY A 79 -10.13 -11.11 -4.55
C GLY A 79 -9.37 -11.52 -3.29
N CYS A 80 -9.24 -12.83 -3.11
CA CYS A 80 -8.54 -13.43 -1.99
C CYS A 80 -8.14 -14.86 -2.35
N ASP A 81 -6.84 -15.15 -2.32
CA ASP A 81 -6.31 -16.49 -2.57
C ASP A 81 -6.33 -17.32 -1.28
N VAL A 82 -5.97 -16.69 -0.18
CA VAL A 82 -5.97 -17.32 1.14
C VAL A 82 -6.71 -16.43 2.12
N LEU A 83 -7.82 -16.92 2.65
CA LEU A 83 -8.57 -16.28 3.71
C LEU A 83 -8.28 -16.98 5.02
N VAL A 84 -7.79 -16.26 6.01
CA VAL A 84 -7.61 -16.74 7.39
C VAL A 84 -8.72 -16.15 8.25
N LEU A 85 -9.55 -16.98 8.81
CA LEU A 85 -10.59 -16.57 9.77
C LEU A 85 -10.20 -16.99 11.17
N LEU A 86 -10.09 -16.01 12.06
CA LEU A 86 -9.90 -16.24 13.49
C LEU A 86 -11.25 -16.48 14.15
N GLU A 87 -11.29 -17.24 15.22
CA GLU A 87 -12.51 -17.75 15.88
C GLU A 87 -13.57 -16.68 16.22
N ASP A 88 -13.14 -15.47 16.49
CA ASP A 88 -13.99 -14.35 16.88
C ASP A 88 -14.66 -13.62 15.71
N SER A 89 -14.39 -14.04 14.48
CA SER A 89 -14.83 -13.38 13.26
C SER A 89 -15.92 -14.19 12.53
N ARG A 90 -16.92 -13.51 12.03
CA ARG A 90 -18.06 -14.09 11.28
C ARG A 90 -18.41 -13.23 10.07
N PRO A 91 -17.44 -12.90 9.21
CA PRO A 91 -17.71 -12.03 8.06
C PRO A 91 -18.55 -12.75 7.00
N GLU A 92 -19.25 -11.98 6.17
CA GLU A 92 -19.87 -12.51 4.97
C GLU A 92 -18.80 -12.95 3.96
N LEU A 93 -18.73 -14.28 3.68
CA LEU A 93 -17.69 -14.83 2.82
C LEU A 93 -17.72 -14.30 1.37
N ARG A 94 -18.89 -13.91 0.89
CA ARG A 94 -19.07 -13.37 -0.48
C ARG A 94 -18.21 -12.15 -0.77
N GLN A 95 -17.94 -11.31 0.25
CA GLN A 95 -17.14 -10.09 0.10
C GLN A 95 -15.65 -10.35 -0.22
N PHE A 96 -15.15 -11.57 0.00
CA PHE A 96 -13.75 -11.91 -0.28
C PHE A 96 -13.52 -12.40 -1.71
N HIS A 97 -14.58 -12.67 -2.48
CA HIS A 97 -14.47 -13.16 -3.85
C HIS A 97 -13.56 -14.40 -3.98
N LEU A 98 -13.75 -15.37 -3.07
CA LEU A 98 -13.02 -16.65 -3.13
C LEU A 98 -13.34 -17.37 -4.44
N GLN A 99 -12.30 -17.95 -5.05
CA GLN A 99 -12.38 -18.70 -6.31
C GLN A 99 -12.17 -20.20 -6.04
N PRO A 100 -12.52 -21.08 -6.98
CA PRO A 100 -12.07 -22.46 -6.94
C PRO A 100 -10.55 -22.53 -6.80
N GLY A 101 -10.07 -23.30 -5.82
CA GLY A 101 -8.65 -23.37 -5.46
C GLY A 101 -8.19 -22.39 -4.39
N SER A 102 -9.00 -21.37 -4.05
CA SER A 102 -8.71 -20.51 -2.87
C SER A 102 -8.68 -21.35 -1.60
N VAL A 103 -7.92 -20.88 -0.61
CA VAL A 103 -7.77 -21.54 0.69
C VAL A 103 -8.54 -20.76 1.75
N LEU A 104 -9.30 -21.48 2.57
CA LEU A 104 -9.81 -21.00 3.85
C LEU A 104 -9.06 -21.69 4.98
N LEU A 105 -8.33 -20.90 5.76
CA LEU A 105 -7.70 -21.34 7.01
C LEU A 105 -8.62 -20.95 8.17
N TRP A 106 -9.25 -21.92 8.81
CA TRP A 106 -10.20 -21.73 9.89
C TRP A 106 -9.54 -21.99 11.25
N GLU A 107 -9.23 -20.92 12.00
CA GLU A 107 -8.66 -21.03 13.34
C GLU A 107 -9.77 -21.06 14.38
N SER A 108 -10.22 -22.26 14.76
CA SER A 108 -11.29 -22.47 15.74
C SER A 108 -11.25 -23.88 16.29
N PRO A 109 -11.63 -24.09 17.58
CA PRO A 109 -11.83 -25.41 18.14
C PRO A 109 -13.07 -26.15 17.59
N THR A 110 -13.98 -25.41 16.95
CA THR A 110 -15.22 -25.95 16.39
C THR A 110 -15.13 -26.09 14.88
N GLU A 111 -15.93 -26.99 14.33
CA GLU A 111 -16.10 -27.08 12.87
C GLU A 111 -16.65 -25.78 12.29
N LEU A 112 -16.39 -25.58 11.00
CA LEU A 112 -16.92 -24.44 10.26
C LEU A 112 -18.46 -24.42 10.36
N PRO A 113 -19.08 -23.31 10.77
CA PRO A 113 -20.51 -23.19 10.87
C PRO A 113 -21.21 -23.54 9.55
N ARG A 114 -22.28 -24.31 9.60
CA ARG A 114 -23.04 -24.74 8.40
C ARG A 114 -23.65 -23.58 7.62
N GLU A 115 -23.89 -22.47 8.28
CA GLU A 115 -24.39 -21.23 7.71
C GLU A 115 -23.35 -20.53 6.82
N MET A 116 -22.07 -20.82 7.03
CA MET A 116 -20.98 -20.31 6.20
C MET A 116 -20.88 -21.11 4.90
N THR A 117 -21.67 -20.73 3.89
CA THR A 117 -21.64 -21.36 2.58
C THR A 117 -20.37 -20.94 1.82
N LEU A 118 -19.50 -21.91 1.55
CA LEU A 118 -18.30 -21.71 0.74
C LEU A 118 -18.61 -21.90 -0.75
N PRO A 119 -17.94 -21.17 -1.64
CA PRO A 119 -17.94 -21.49 -3.07
C PRO A 119 -17.37 -22.90 -3.32
N GLU A 120 -17.83 -23.53 -4.39
CA GLU A 120 -17.33 -24.84 -4.80
C GLU A 120 -15.82 -24.76 -5.11
N GLY A 121 -15.06 -25.77 -4.70
CA GLY A 121 -13.62 -25.87 -4.96
C GLY A 121 -12.72 -25.08 -3.99
N VAL A 122 -13.29 -24.41 -2.97
CA VAL A 122 -12.47 -23.80 -1.90
C VAL A 122 -11.90 -24.89 -0.98
N ILE A 123 -10.61 -24.83 -0.71
CA ILE A 123 -9.88 -25.77 0.13
C ILE A 123 -9.91 -25.29 1.59
N VAL A 124 -10.42 -26.10 2.49
CA VAL A 124 -10.49 -25.72 3.93
C VAL A 124 -9.42 -26.47 4.71
N TYR A 125 -8.64 -25.70 5.48
CA TYR A 125 -7.76 -26.20 6.53
C TYR A 125 -8.24 -25.69 7.89
N GLN A 126 -8.36 -26.59 8.85
CA GLN A 126 -8.76 -26.23 10.20
C GLN A 126 -7.55 -26.28 11.15
N ILE A 127 -7.42 -25.25 11.98
CA ILE A 127 -6.49 -25.23 13.10
C ILE A 127 -7.34 -25.24 14.39
N PRO A 128 -7.23 -26.27 15.25
CA PRO A 128 -8.04 -26.36 16.45
C PRO A 128 -7.54 -25.42 17.55
N GLY A 129 -7.94 -24.15 17.51
CA GLY A 129 -7.46 -23.08 18.37
C GLY A 129 -7.51 -23.39 19.87
N GLY A 130 -8.67 -23.69 20.42
CA GLY A 130 -8.88 -23.81 21.87
C GLY A 130 -8.17 -24.97 22.59
N LYS A 131 -7.61 -25.96 21.88
CA LYS A 131 -6.84 -27.04 22.48
C LYS A 131 -5.46 -26.59 22.97
N PHE A 132 -4.93 -25.54 22.40
CA PHE A 132 -3.58 -25.01 22.69
C PHE A 132 -3.58 -23.86 23.69
N ASP A 133 -4.73 -23.20 23.93
CA ASP A 133 -4.80 -21.98 24.75
C ASP A 133 -4.65 -22.21 26.25
N ARG A 134 -4.84 -23.46 26.74
CA ARG A 134 -4.80 -23.77 28.17
C ARG A 134 -3.38 -23.64 28.76
N ASP A 135 -2.35 -23.78 27.91
CA ASP A 135 -0.95 -23.84 28.34
C ASP A 135 -0.14 -22.61 27.93
N LEU A 136 -0.70 -21.69 27.10
CA LEU A 136 0.00 -20.54 26.60
C LEU A 136 -0.56 -19.24 27.19
N SER A 137 0.30 -18.48 27.84
CA SER A 137 -0.03 -17.18 28.46
C SER A 137 -0.33 -16.04 27.47
N GLU A 138 -0.31 -16.34 26.17
CA GLU A 138 -0.36 -15.34 25.11
C GLU A 138 -1.79 -14.92 24.69
N GLY A 139 -2.82 -15.61 25.18
CA GLY A 139 -4.24 -15.25 25.04
C GLY A 139 -4.68 -14.94 23.61
N ILE A 140 -5.43 -13.84 23.42
CA ILE A 140 -5.94 -13.38 22.13
C ILE A 140 -4.79 -13.08 21.15
N LEU A 141 -3.64 -12.61 21.63
CA LEU A 141 -2.46 -12.33 20.81
C LEU A 141 -1.90 -13.62 20.18
N GLY A 142 -2.00 -14.73 20.88
CA GLY A 142 -1.51 -16.02 20.41
C GLY A 142 -2.30 -16.60 19.23
N ARG A 143 -3.60 -16.30 19.10
CA ARG A 143 -4.46 -16.87 18.03
C ARG A 143 -3.97 -16.45 16.65
N GLY A 144 -3.81 -15.16 16.43
CA GLY A 144 -3.27 -14.66 15.16
C GLY A 144 -1.89 -15.22 14.84
N ALA A 145 -0.99 -15.27 15.83
CA ALA A 145 0.34 -15.82 15.64
C ALA A 145 0.32 -17.32 15.30
N ARG A 146 -0.57 -18.10 15.91
CA ARG A 146 -0.77 -19.51 15.59
C ARG A 146 -1.25 -19.70 14.16
N ALA A 147 -2.29 -18.96 13.76
CA ALA A 147 -2.81 -19.00 12.39
C ALA A 147 -1.71 -18.61 11.38
N LEU A 148 -0.88 -17.62 11.70
CA LEU A 148 0.25 -17.21 10.87
C LEU A 148 1.31 -18.30 10.75
N GLY A 149 1.67 -18.96 11.86
CA GLY A 149 2.64 -20.06 11.84
C GLY A 149 2.17 -21.21 10.92
N ALA A 150 0.90 -21.61 11.04
CA ALA A 150 0.30 -22.62 10.16
C ALA A 150 0.24 -22.14 8.70
N LEU A 151 -0.13 -20.91 8.46
CA LEU A 151 -0.17 -20.31 7.12
C LEU A 151 1.20 -20.36 6.44
N LEU A 152 2.25 -19.91 7.13
CA LEU A 152 3.60 -19.87 6.55
C LEU A 152 4.13 -21.28 6.26
N HIS A 153 3.79 -22.27 7.10
CA HIS A 153 4.08 -23.69 6.80
C HIS A 153 3.35 -24.16 5.54
N ILE A 154 2.04 -23.92 5.45
CA ILE A 154 1.21 -24.30 4.28
C ILE A 154 1.77 -23.65 3.00
N LEU A 155 2.21 -22.40 3.08
CA LEU A 155 2.84 -21.67 1.97
C LEU A 155 4.28 -22.15 1.69
N GLY A 156 4.80 -23.14 2.39
CA GLY A 156 6.09 -23.76 2.11
C GLY A 156 7.31 -22.93 2.53
N MET A 157 7.17 -22.08 3.55
CA MET A 157 8.34 -21.41 4.12
C MET A 157 9.33 -22.46 4.67
N PRO A 158 10.64 -22.36 4.40
CA PRO A 158 11.62 -23.27 4.95
C PRO A 158 11.78 -23.14 6.48
N GLU A 159 11.96 -24.28 7.17
CA GLU A 159 12.09 -24.30 8.63
C GLU A 159 13.32 -23.51 9.11
N GLU A 160 14.40 -23.48 8.33
CA GLU A 160 15.60 -22.69 8.64
C GLU A 160 15.32 -21.19 8.79
N SER A 161 14.27 -20.70 8.13
CA SER A 161 13.86 -19.30 8.21
C SER A 161 13.23 -18.94 9.55
N LEU A 162 12.70 -19.92 10.30
CA LEU A 162 12.04 -19.72 11.59
C LEU A 162 12.99 -19.14 12.63
N HIS A 163 14.26 -19.56 12.64
CA HIS A 163 15.25 -19.06 13.60
C HIS A 163 15.47 -17.55 13.50
N ARG A 164 15.27 -16.97 12.32
CA ARG A 164 15.37 -15.52 12.07
C ARG A 164 14.10 -14.78 12.45
N LEU A 165 12.94 -15.39 12.22
CA LEU A 165 11.63 -14.77 12.44
C LEU A 165 11.18 -14.82 13.90
N THR A 166 11.29 -15.99 14.54
CA THR A 166 10.71 -16.27 15.86
C THR A 166 11.11 -15.28 16.96
N PRO A 167 12.40 -14.85 17.09
CA PRO A 167 12.78 -13.91 18.14
C PRO A 167 12.12 -12.52 18.04
N SER A 168 11.66 -12.15 16.84
CA SER A 168 11.07 -10.83 16.55
C SER A 168 9.55 -10.84 16.57
N LEU A 169 8.91 -12.00 16.78
CA LEU A 169 7.46 -12.12 16.81
C LEU A 169 6.89 -11.79 18.18
N THR A 170 5.68 -11.24 18.19
CA THR A 170 4.97 -10.84 19.44
C THR A 170 4.57 -12.03 20.30
N ALA A 171 4.29 -13.19 19.66
CA ALA A 171 3.84 -14.42 20.32
C ALA A 171 4.54 -15.65 19.71
N PRO A 172 5.85 -15.85 20.01
CA PRO A 172 6.66 -16.87 19.33
C PRO A 172 6.21 -18.30 19.66
N GLN A 173 5.72 -18.56 20.86
CA GLN A 173 5.29 -19.91 21.25
C GLN A 173 4.02 -20.31 20.52
N SER A 174 3.03 -19.42 20.44
CA SER A 174 1.81 -19.67 19.67
C SER A 174 2.09 -19.82 18.19
N PHE A 175 3.00 -19.01 17.63
CA PHE A 175 3.45 -19.15 16.25
C PHE A 175 4.03 -20.54 15.97
N MET A 176 4.96 -20.99 16.80
CA MET A 176 5.57 -22.33 16.69
C MET A 176 4.54 -23.46 16.90
N SER A 177 3.57 -23.28 17.77
CA SER A 177 2.47 -24.24 17.96
C SER A 177 1.65 -24.43 16.68
N GLY A 178 1.32 -23.32 15.98
CA GLY A 178 0.63 -23.36 14.69
C GLY A 178 1.45 -24.01 13.58
N TRP A 179 2.71 -23.67 13.51
CA TRP A 179 3.66 -24.27 12.57
C TRP A 179 3.76 -25.78 12.76
N ASN A 180 4.03 -26.24 14.00
CA ASN A 180 4.18 -27.67 14.32
C ASN A 180 2.87 -28.46 14.07
N TYR A 181 1.72 -27.84 14.38
CA TYR A 181 0.44 -28.44 14.04
C TYR A 181 0.28 -28.62 12.53
N ALA A 182 0.54 -27.59 11.76
CA ALA A 182 0.42 -27.68 10.31
C ALA A 182 1.37 -28.72 9.71
N SER A 183 2.61 -28.77 10.20
CA SER A 183 3.62 -29.75 9.78
C SER A 183 3.22 -31.19 10.07
N SER A 184 2.56 -31.45 11.19
CA SER A 184 2.23 -32.80 11.63
C SER A 184 0.84 -33.30 11.22
N ALA A 185 -0.14 -32.37 11.03
CA ALA A 185 -1.55 -32.73 10.88
C ALA A 185 -2.19 -32.26 9.58
N ILE A 186 -1.59 -31.32 8.84
CA ILE A 186 -2.15 -30.80 7.61
C ILE A 186 -1.46 -31.41 6.40
N THR A 187 -2.24 -32.09 5.56
CA THR A 187 -1.80 -32.49 4.23
C THR A 187 -2.13 -31.38 3.24
N LYS A 188 -1.10 -30.78 2.64
CA LYS A 188 -1.26 -29.71 1.65
C LYS A 188 -2.01 -30.20 0.41
N ARG A 189 -3.04 -29.44 0.00
CA ARG A 189 -3.90 -29.74 -1.16
C ARG A 189 -4.00 -28.58 -2.14
N ASP A 190 -3.56 -27.37 -1.73
CA ASP A 190 -3.53 -26.18 -2.55
C ASP A 190 -2.21 -26.05 -3.34
N ALA A 191 -2.19 -25.12 -4.30
CA ALA A 191 -1.03 -24.88 -5.15
C ALA A 191 -0.18 -23.67 -4.71
N TYR A 192 -0.57 -22.93 -3.67
CA TYR A 192 0.15 -21.70 -3.25
C TYR A 192 1.46 -22.04 -2.55
N SER A 193 2.51 -21.29 -2.87
CA SER A 193 3.82 -21.47 -2.26
C SER A 193 4.61 -20.16 -2.24
N LEU A 194 5.35 -19.91 -1.15
CA LEU A 194 6.32 -18.82 -1.04
C LEU A 194 7.72 -19.24 -1.59
N SER A 195 7.90 -20.49 -1.98
CA SER A 195 9.13 -20.97 -2.59
C SER A 195 9.25 -20.43 -4.02
N CYS A 196 9.66 -19.18 -4.13
CA CYS A 196 10.23 -18.70 -5.37
C CYS A 196 11.69 -19.14 -5.39
N SER A 197 12.10 -19.85 -6.44
CA SER A 197 13.53 -19.92 -6.76
C SER A 197 14.05 -18.49 -6.77
N SER A 198 15.15 -18.21 -6.06
CA SER A 198 15.75 -16.89 -5.96
C SER A 198 15.68 -16.20 -7.34
N ILE A 199 14.95 -15.10 -7.40
CA ILE A 199 14.77 -14.36 -8.65
C ILE A 199 16.17 -13.81 -9.00
N PRO A 200 16.80 -14.26 -10.08
CA PRO A 200 18.10 -13.72 -10.47
C PRO A 200 17.96 -12.21 -10.67
N ASP A 201 18.89 -11.44 -10.15
CA ASP A 201 18.92 -9.98 -10.24
C ASP A 201 17.71 -9.27 -9.58
N ALA A 202 17.06 -9.91 -8.60
CA ALA A 202 15.98 -9.29 -7.87
C ALA A 202 16.45 -7.98 -7.21
N PRO A 203 15.66 -6.90 -7.29
CA PRO A 203 16.02 -5.65 -6.66
C PRO A 203 16.10 -5.82 -5.14
N VAL A 204 17.08 -5.16 -4.53
CA VAL A 204 17.20 -5.13 -3.08
C VAL A 204 16.01 -4.35 -2.50
N ARG A 205 15.19 -5.04 -1.74
CA ARG A 205 13.98 -4.47 -1.13
C ARG A 205 14.11 -4.37 0.39
N MET A 206 13.41 -3.41 0.96
CA MET A 206 13.33 -3.21 2.40
C MET A 206 11.90 -2.88 2.81
N PRO A 207 11.38 -3.49 3.90
CA PRO A 207 10.09 -3.12 4.44
C PRO A 207 10.17 -1.76 5.13
N LEU A 208 9.33 -0.83 4.71
CA LEU A 208 9.18 0.48 5.34
C LEU A 208 7.72 0.74 5.72
N THR A 209 7.55 1.49 6.80
CA THR A 209 6.30 2.16 7.17
C THR A 209 6.30 3.60 6.65
N PRO A 210 5.15 4.27 6.55
CA PRO A 210 5.10 5.69 6.19
C PRO A 210 5.92 6.56 7.13
N HIS A 211 5.89 6.26 8.43
CA HIS A 211 6.72 6.95 9.42
C HIS A 211 8.21 6.85 9.10
N GLN A 212 8.71 5.65 8.81
CA GLN A 212 10.10 5.44 8.42
C GLN A 212 10.44 6.15 7.09
N ALA A 213 9.52 6.17 6.13
CA ALA A 213 9.70 6.88 4.86
C ALA A 213 9.80 8.39 5.06
N ILE A 214 8.97 8.98 5.96
CA ILE A 214 9.07 10.38 6.36
C ILE A 214 10.45 10.68 6.96
N MET A 215 10.88 9.85 7.89
CA MET A 215 12.16 9.99 8.59
C MET A 215 13.34 9.94 7.65
N LEU A 216 13.36 8.95 6.75
CA LEU A 216 14.39 8.81 5.73
C LEU A 216 14.39 10.00 4.75
N GLY A 217 13.21 10.47 4.34
CA GLY A 217 13.09 11.64 3.48
C GLY A 217 13.72 12.89 4.10
N TYR A 218 13.48 13.14 5.37
CA TYR A 218 14.10 14.26 6.09
C TYR A 218 15.62 14.06 6.28
N ALA A 219 16.07 12.86 6.62
CA ALA A 219 17.50 12.56 6.78
C ALA A 219 18.27 12.80 5.49
N VAL A 220 17.77 12.28 4.36
CA VAL A 220 18.40 12.45 3.05
C VAL A 220 18.41 13.92 2.61
N SER A 221 17.34 14.67 2.86
CA SER A 221 17.25 16.08 2.49
C SER A 221 18.18 16.97 3.31
N SER A 222 18.46 16.60 4.56
CA SER A 222 19.28 17.39 5.50
C SER A 222 20.77 17.08 5.41
N CYS A 223 21.18 16.03 4.69
CA CYS A 223 22.58 15.61 4.61
C CYS A 223 23.33 16.29 3.45
N ASP A 224 24.41 17.01 3.78
CA ASP A 224 25.36 17.50 2.77
C ASP A 224 26.12 16.36 2.06
N CYS A 225 26.05 15.14 2.58
CA CYS A 225 26.76 13.94 2.11
C CYS A 225 26.13 13.25 0.89
N ARG A 226 25.58 14.02 -0.03
CA ARG A 226 24.82 13.50 -1.19
C ARG A 226 25.62 12.56 -2.09
N ALA A 227 26.96 12.69 -2.14
CA ALA A 227 27.82 11.86 -2.98
C ALA A 227 28.33 10.56 -2.30
N SER A 228 28.35 10.48 -0.97
CA SER A 228 28.78 9.27 -0.23
C SER A 228 27.61 8.30 0.01
N CYS A 229 26.40 8.82 0.16
CA CYS A 229 25.19 8.00 0.34
C CYS A 229 25.00 6.97 -0.78
N ASP A 230 25.39 7.33 -2.00
CA ASP A 230 25.20 6.53 -3.19
C ASP A 230 25.99 5.22 -3.20
N ARG A 231 27.24 5.25 -2.73
CA ARG A 231 28.11 4.06 -2.73
C ARG A 231 27.76 3.12 -1.57
N GLU A 232 27.41 3.65 -0.43
CA GLU A 232 27.08 2.87 0.75
C GLU A 232 25.72 2.20 0.62
N LEU A 233 24.74 2.85 -0.01
CA LEU A 233 23.43 2.28 -0.28
C LEU A 233 23.51 1.06 -1.18
N VAL A 234 24.27 1.16 -2.28
CA VAL A 234 24.46 0.04 -3.22
C VAL A 234 25.24 -1.11 -2.57
N ALA A 235 26.21 -0.79 -1.71
CA ALA A 235 27.05 -1.81 -1.06
C ALA A 235 26.33 -2.53 0.09
N SER A 236 25.48 -1.85 0.84
CA SER A 236 24.75 -2.45 1.98
C SER A 236 23.49 -1.63 2.32
N PRO A 237 22.36 -1.85 1.61
CA PRO A 237 21.12 -1.11 1.80
C PRO A 237 20.57 -1.17 3.23
N ALA A 238 20.62 -2.34 3.86
CA ALA A 238 20.15 -2.51 5.23
C ALA A 238 20.97 -1.69 6.23
N LYS A 239 22.31 -1.68 6.09
CA LYS A 239 23.19 -0.89 6.94
C LYS A 239 22.99 0.61 6.71
N TRP A 240 22.89 1.02 5.45
CA TRP A 240 22.62 2.41 5.07
C TRP A 240 21.31 2.90 5.72
N THR A 241 20.23 2.13 5.56
CA THR A 241 18.93 2.50 6.13
C THR A 241 18.97 2.54 7.66
N ALA A 242 19.60 1.55 8.32
CA ALA A 242 19.72 1.55 9.77
C ALA A 242 20.52 2.77 10.25
N THR A 243 21.60 3.16 9.56
CA THR A 243 22.38 4.34 9.87
C THR A 243 21.57 5.62 9.70
N HIS A 244 20.84 5.77 8.59
CA HIS A 244 20.05 6.97 8.31
C HIS A 244 18.77 7.04 9.15
N LEU A 245 18.14 5.91 9.50
CA LEU A 245 17.06 5.89 10.50
C LEU A 245 17.59 6.25 11.89
N GLY A 246 18.79 5.83 12.26
CA GLY A 246 19.44 6.23 13.50
C GLY A 246 19.75 7.73 13.53
N LEU A 247 20.29 8.28 12.44
CA LEU A 247 20.49 9.72 12.28
C LEU A 247 19.17 10.50 12.29
N ALA A 248 18.15 9.99 11.58
CA ALA A 248 16.83 10.56 11.58
C ALA A 248 16.20 10.51 12.97
N GLY A 249 16.38 9.43 13.73
CA GLY A 249 15.95 9.33 15.12
C GLY A 249 16.58 10.39 16.03
N ALA A 250 17.85 10.71 15.82
CA ALA A 250 18.52 11.81 16.51
C ALA A 250 18.01 13.21 16.05
N MET A 251 17.62 13.35 14.79
CA MET A 251 17.02 14.58 14.24
C MET A 251 15.55 14.75 14.64
N VAL A 252 14.82 13.66 14.85
CA VAL A 252 13.41 13.65 15.26
C VAL A 252 13.22 14.14 16.70
N SER A 253 14.23 14.11 17.53
CA SER A 253 14.15 14.81 18.83
C SER A 253 13.90 16.32 18.69
N GLY A 254 14.09 16.88 17.50
CA GLY A 254 13.76 18.26 17.14
C GLY A 254 12.49 18.42 16.26
N LEU A 255 11.80 17.33 15.88
CA LEU A 255 10.54 17.39 15.15
C LEU A 255 9.39 17.53 16.17
N GLU A 256 8.78 18.69 16.22
CA GLU A 256 7.54 18.90 16.95
C GLU A 256 6.43 18.07 16.27
N SER A 257 5.94 17.04 16.96
CA SER A 257 4.71 16.36 16.55
C SER A 257 3.55 17.06 17.22
N GLU A 258 2.83 17.91 16.50
CA GLU A 258 1.54 18.44 16.94
C GLU A 258 0.51 17.33 16.79
N ARG A 259 -0.08 16.90 17.91
CA ARG A 259 -1.18 15.94 17.90
C ARG A 259 -2.50 16.71 17.83
N HIS A 260 -3.03 16.86 16.62
CA HIS A 260 -4.46 17.12 16.46
C HIS A 260 -5.23 15.81 16.66
N PRO A 261 -6.47 15.80 17.13
CA PRO A 261 -7.25 14.57 17.29
C PRO A 261 -7.26 13.77 15.98
N GLY A 262 -6.62 12.58 15.98
CA GLY A 262 -6.52 11.70 14.82
C GLY A 262 -5.44 12.02 13.79
N VAL A 263 -4.83 13.20 13.79
CA VAL A 263 -3.80 13.62 12.83
C VAL A 263 -2.43 13.71 13.49
N GLN A 264 -1.40 13.20 12.81
CA GLN A 264 0.00 13.37 13.22
C GLN A 264 0.71 14.28 12.25
N VAL A 265 1.29 15.37 12.72
CA VAL A 265 2.06 16.33 11.93
C VAL A 265 3.53 16.17 12.23
N TYR A 266 4.32 15.94 11.19
CA TYR A 266 5.78 15.87 11.25
C TYR A 266 6.33 17.11 10.55
N ARG A 267 7.17 17.89 11.24
CA ARG A 267 7.81 19.08 10.67
C ARG A 267 9.30 18.83 10.42
N GLY A 268 9.77 19.16 9.24
CA GLY A 268 11.19 19.11 8.90
C GLY A 268 12.02 20.17 9.62
N PRO A 269 13.36 20.11 9.57
CA PRO A 269 14.27 20.91 10.37
C PRO A 269 14.05 22.44 10.32
N LYS A 270 13.51 22.97 9.24
CA LYS A 270 13.20 24.42 9.09
C LYS A 270 11.70 24.73 9.25
N GLY A 271 10.88 23.73 9.64
CA GLY A 271 9.44 23.87 9.81
C GLY A 271 8.62 24.11 8.54
N LYS A 272 9.28 24.15 7.37
CA LYS A 272 8.66 24.52 6.09
C LYS A 272 8.18 23.33 5.27
N VAL A 273 8.68 22.12 5.52
CA VAL A 273 8.20 20.87 4.92
C VAL A 273 7.52 20.07 6.00
N MET A 274 6.27 19.72 5.77
CA MET A 274 5.41 19.05 6.74
C MET A 274 4.83 17.77 6.13
N ALA A 275 4.80 16.68 6.89
CA ALA A 275 4.07 15.49 6.54
C ALA A 275 2.86 15.34 7.47
N LEU A 276 1.67 15.21 6.91
CA LEU A 276 0.41 15.08 7.62
C LEU A 276 -0.09 13.65 7.48
N LEU A 277 0.06 12.87 8.55
CA LEU A 277 -0.42 11.50 8.61
C LEU A 277 -1.88 11.49 9.06
N ARG A 278 -2.77 10.93 8.25
CA ARG A 278 -4.24 10.97 8.44
C ARG A 278 -4.79 12.40 8.45
N GLY A 279 -4.15 13.31 7.72
CA GLY A 279 -4.58 14.69 7.65
C GLY A 279 -5.92 14.85 6.91
N ASP A 280 -6.71 15.78 7.39
CA ASP A 280 -7.93 16.28 6.76
C ASP A 280 -7.75 17.73 6.27
N ASP A 281 -8.76 18.26 5.64
CA ASP A 281 -8.75 19.63 5.12
C ASP A 281 -8.50 20.70 6.18
N SER A 282 -8.97 20.49 7.40
CA SER A 282 -8.79 21.45 8.49
C SER A 282 -7.36 21.47 8.98
N SER A 283 -6.72 20.29 9.03
CA SER A 283 -5.28 20.14 9.34
C SER A 283 -4.42 20.79 8.28
N ILE A 284 -4.77 20.59 6.99
CA ILE A 284 -4.06 21.22 5.87
C ILE A 284 -4.16 22.74 5.98
N ALA A 285 -5.38 23.28 6.15
CA ALA A 285 -5.61 24.72 6.29
C ALA A 285 -4.82 25.31 7.48
N SER A 286 -4.82 24.64 8.63
CA SER A 286 -4.07 25.05 9.81
C SER A 286 -2.55 25.06 9.56
N CYS A 287 -2.04 24.01 8.90
CA CYS A 287 -0.60 23.91 8.61
C CYS A 287 -0.11 24.94 7.57
N LEU A 288 -0.98 25.36 6.66
CA LEU A 288 -0.66 26.33 5.60
C LEU A 288 -0.95 27.77 5.99
N ALA A 289 -1.54 28.01 7.16
CA ALA A 289 -1.88 29.35 7.62
C ALA A 289 -0.64 30.27 7.65
N GLY A 290 -0.76 31.41 7.01
CA GLY A 290 0.33 32.43 6.93
C GLY A 290 1.37 32.19 5.83
N LEU A 291 1.25 31.11 5.03
CA LEU A 291 2.09 30.91 3.85
C LEU A 291 1.48 31.65 2.64
N THR A 292 2.36 32.18 1.77
CA THR A 292 1.96 32.97 0.58
C THR A 292 1.97 32.14 -0.70
N SER A 293 2.83 31.12 -0.76
CA SER A 293 2.96 30.23 -1.90
C SER A 293 3.05 28.74 -1.49
N PRO A 294 2.10 28.23 -0.69
CA PRO A 294 2.15 26.88 -0.21
C PRO A 294 1.92 25.87 -1.34
N ARG A 295 2.50 24.68 -1.18
CA ARG A 295 2.24 23.54 -2.04
C ARG A 295 1.75 22.35 -1.23
N VAL A 296 0.74 21.65 -1.74
CA VAL A 296 0.21 20.42 -1.13
C VAL A 296 0.31 19.28 -2.11
N PHE A 297 0.90 18.20 -1.65
CA PHE A 297 1.01 16.94 -2.36
C PHE A 297 0.25 15.85 -1.62
N VAL A 298 -0.23 14.85 -2.36
CA VAL A 298 -0.87 13.65 -1.79
C VAL A 298 -0.08 12.42 -2.20
N ALA A 299 0.39 11.67 -1.22
CA ALA A 299 1.15 10.44 -1.44
C ALA A 299 0.22 9.28 -1.81
N ALA A 300 0.56 8.54 -2.86
CA ALA A 300 -0.17 7.35 -3.30
C ALA A 300 0.22 6.09 -2.51
N ASP A 301 1.48 5.99 -2.14
CA ASP A 301 2.08 4.86 -1.44
C ASP A 301 3.30 5.30 -0.62
N ILE A 302 3.98 4.35 0.01
CA ILE A 302 5.15 4.64 0.85
C ILE A 302 6.35 5.20 0.06
N PRO A 303 6.68 4.68 -1.15
CA PRO A 303 7.66 5.32 -2.02
C PRO A 303 7.39 6.78 -2.32
N ASP A 304 6.13 7.13 -2.57
CA ASP A 304 5.72 8.52 -2.81
C ASP A 304 5.93 9.40 -1.58
N VAL A 305 5.61 8.91 -0.38
CA VAL A 305 5.88 9.65 0.87
C VAL A 305 7.33 10.12 0.91
N PHE A 306 8.26 9.20 0.70
CA PHE A 306 9.69 9.53 0.69
C PHE A 306 10.05 10.55 -0.40
N LYS A 307 9.63 10.30 -1.65
CA LYS A 307 9.92 11.15 -2.81
C LYS A 307 9.38 12.57 -2.64
N LEU A 308 8.15 12.70 -2.13
CA LEU A 308 7.48 13.99 -1.94
C LEU A 308 8.10 14.81 -0.81
N ILE A 309 8.58 14.17 0.26
CA ILE A 309 9.33 14.85 1.32
C ILE A 309 10.63 15.44 0.75
N VAL A 310 11.40 14.65 0.00
CA VAL A 310 12.66 15.11 -0.62
C VAL A 310 12.38 16.24 -1.61
N ALA A 311 11.39 16.08 -2.50
CA ALA A 311 11.01 17.10 -3.46
C ALA A 311 10.51 18.40 -2.77
N GLY A 312 9.78 18.27 -1.67
CA GLY A 312 9.32 19.40 -0.87
C GLY A 312 10.48 20.24 -0.32
N HIS A 313 11.54 19.59 0.15
CA HIS A 313 12.74 20.30 0.59
C HIS A 313 13.43 21.03 -0.55
N GLU A 314 13.56 20.42 -1.73
CA GLU A 314 14.15 21.06 -2.91
C GLU A 314 13.36 22.29 -3.36
N LEU A 315 12.03 22.22 -3.33
CA LEU A 315 11.14 23.35 -3.67
C LEU A 315 11.31 24.52 -2.70
N VAL A 316 11.43 24.24 -1.41
CA VAL A 316 11.61 25.26 -0.38
C VAL A 316 13.01 25.86 -0.43
N GLU A 317 14.05 25.03 -0.56
CA GLU A 317 15.44 25.49 -0.66
C GLU A 317 15.70 26.29 -1.94
N GLY A 318 15.06 25.89 -3.05
CA GLY A 318 15.09 26.62 -4.32
C GLY A 318 14.26 27.91 -4.35
N GLY A 319 13.57 28.25 -3.26
CA GLY A 319 12.71 29.45 -3.17
C GLY A 319 11.42 29.38 -4.00
N MET A 320 11.06 28.21 -4.50
CA MET A 320 9.86 28.00 -5.32
C MET A 320 8.58 27.82 -4.49
N SER A 321 8.73 27.65 -3.19
CA SER A 321 7.61 27.56 -2.24
C SER A 321 8.08 28.06 -0.88
N ASP A 322 7.20 28.71 -0.14
CA ASP A 322 7.46 29.13 1.25
C ASP A 322 7.05 28.03 2.27
N GLY A 323 6.33 27.00 1.81
CA GLY A 323 6.04 25.83 2.58
C GLY A 323 5.40 24.70 1.76
N VAL A 324 5.68 23.46 2.15
CA VAL A 324 5.18 22.23 1.50
C VAL A 324 4.51 21.36 2.52
N ALA A 325 3.30 20.88 2.21
CA ALA A 325 2.62 19.84 2.95
C ALA A 325 2.49 18.55 2.10
N VAL A 326 2.84 17.42 2.70
CA VAL A 326 2.63 16.09 2.11
C VAL A 326 1.53 15.39 2.89
N LEU A 327 0.38 15.22 2.26
CA LEU A 327 -0.76 14.51 2.83
C LEU A 327 -0.60 13.01 2.65
N ILE A 328 -0.77 12.27 3.74
CA ILE A 328 -0.69 10.81 3.78
C ILE A 328 -2.01 10.30 4.31
N GLU A 329 -2.84 9.78 3.43
CA GLU A 329 -4.16 9.27 3.75
C GLU A 329 -4.09 8.07 4.71
N GLU A 330 -5.17 7.82 5.46
CA GLU A 330 -5.22 6.75 6.46
C GLU A 330 -4.91 5.37 5.86
N THR A 331 -5.40 5.10 4.67
CA THR A 331 -5.11 3.84 3.94
C THR A 331 -3.62 3.65 3.68
N VAL A 332 -2.88 4.72 3.37
CA VAL A 332 -1.42 4.69 3.22
C VAL A 332 -0.75 4.65 4.60
N ALA A 333 -1.27 5.40 5.56
CA ALA A 333 -0.73 5.48 6.93
C ALA A 333 -0.72 4.11 7.65
N LEU A 334 -1.65 3.22 7.30
CA LEU A 334 -1.79 1.87 7.85
C LEU A 334 -1.16 0.78 6.97
N ARG A 335 -0.13 1.12 6.18
CA ARG A 335 0.62 0.18 5.32
C ARG A 335 2.02 -0.09 5.85
N GLN A 336 2.52 -1.28 5.51
CA GLN A 336 3.94 -1.61 5.46
C GLN A 336 4.21 -2.18 4.07
N GLN A 337 5.28 -1.73 3.42
CA GLN A 337 5.57 -2.09 2.04
C GLN A 337 7.07 -2.33 1.83
N ASN A 338 7.40 -3.38 1.09
CA ASN A 338 8.77 -3.63 0.62
C ASN A 338 9.09 -2.69 -0.54
N ILE A 339 10.07 -1.84 -0.34
CA ILE A 339 10.46 -0.80 -1.28
C ILE A 339 11.81 -1.13 -1.89
N ASP A 340 11.91 -0.96 -3.21
CA ASP A 340 13.19 -0.93 -3.91
C ASP A 340 13.89 0.40 -3.63
N LEU A 341 14.90 0.34 -2.78
CA LEU A 341 15.67 1.52 -2.37
C LEU A 341 16.55 2.06 -3.50
N CYS A 342 17.06 1.19 -4.38
CA CYS A 342 17.88 1.64 -5.50
C CYS A 342 17.06 2.48 -6.48
N ALA A 343 15.87 2.01 -6.84
CA ALA A 343 14.96 2.77 -7.71
C ALA A 343 14.55 4.13 -7.10
N LEU A 344 14.39 4.20 -5.78
CA LEU A 344 14.10 5.47 -5.10
C LEU A 344 15.27 6.46 -5.19
N VAL A 345 16.49 6.00 -4.97
CA VAL A 345 17.68 6.85 -5.03
C VAL A 345 17.96 7.30 -6.45
N ASP A 346 17.83 6.40 -7.42
CA ASP A 346 18.00 6.75 -8.82
C ASP A 346 16.98 7.81 -9.28
N ALA A 347 15.73 7.70 -8.86
CA ALA A 347 14.71 8.71 -9.11
C ALA A 347 15.10 10.10 -8.54
N ILE A 348 15.76 10.14 -7.38
CA ILE A 348 16.27 11.37 -6.77
C ILE A 348 17.49 11.91 -7.53
N ARG A 349 18.41 11.04 -7.95
CA ARG A 349 19.60 11.44 -8.74
C ARG A 349 19.23 12.08 -10.06
N HIS A 350 18.32 11.46 -10.81
CA HIS A 350 17.87 11.97 -12.09
C HIS A 350 17.18 13.33 -11.98
N ARG A 351 16.50 13.61 -10.86
CA ARG A 351 15.90 14.94 -10.61
C ARG A 351 16.91 16.04 -10.36
N LYS A 352 18.04 15.74 -9.70
CA LYS A 352 19.11 16.73 -9.43
C LYS A 352 19.78 17.23 -10.69
N THR A 353 20.04 16.35 -11.66
CA THR A 353 20.58 16.73 -12.98
C THR A 353 19.64 17.68 -13.70
N PHE A 354 18.33 17.50 -13.53
CA PHE A 354 17.30 18.33 -14.16
C PHE A 354 17.25 19.75 -13.58
N VAL A 355 17.43 19.93 -12.27
CA VAL A 355 17.43 21.24 -11.61
C VAL A 355 18.73 22.02 -11.86
N GLN A 356 19.87 21.33 -11.99
CA GLN A 356 21.17 21.98 -12.19
C GLN A 356 21.42 22.42 -13.64
N ASP A 357 20.88 21.71 -14.63
CA ASP A 357 21.22 21.93 -16.04
C ASP A 357 20.41 23.05 -16.71
N THR A 358 19.32 23.48 -16.12
CA THR A 358 18.38 24.31 -16.88
C THR A 358 18.44 25.78 -16.57
N GLY A 359 18.93 26.22 -15.42
CA GLY A 359 19.09 27.66 -15.08
C GLY A 359 17.90 28.57 -15.42
N ARG A 360 16.77 28.00 -15.87
CA ARG A 360 15.56 28.70 -16.31
C ARG A 360 14.39 28.40 -15.35
N PRO A 361 13.70 29.43 -14.84
CA PRO A 361 12.57 29.30 -13.93
C PRO A 361 11.42 28.41 -14.47
N HIS A 362 11.26 28.36 -15.80
CA HIS A 362 10.19 27.58 -16.43
C HIS A 362 10.37 26.04 -16.39
N GLN A 363 11.60 25.55 -16.17
CA GLN A 363 11.85 24.10 -16.06
C GLN A 363 11.85 23.59 -14.61
N ALA A 364 11.96 24.48 -13.63
CA ALA A 364 11.69 24.16 -12.23
C ALA A 364 10.21 23.80 -11.99
N ASP A 365 9.30 24.30 -12.81
CA ASP A 365 7.91 23.87 -12.80
C ASP A 365 7.74 22.39 -13.23
N ALA A 366 8.60 21.82 -14.03
CA ALA A 366 8.55 20.39 -14.40
C ALA A 366 8.83 19.43 -13.23
N VAL A 367 9.67 19.84 -12.27
CA VAL A 367 9.81 19.11 -10.99
C VAL A 367 8.57 19.31 -10.11
N ALA A 368 7.85 20.39 -10.31
CA ALA A 368 6.66 20.77 -9.57
C ALA A 368 5.37 20.19 -10.17
N THR A 369 5.36 19.78 -11.43
CA THR A 369 4.28 19.04 -12.09
C THR A 369 4.53 17.54 -11.92
N MET A 370 4.39 17.05 -10.69
CA MET A 370 4.45 15.61 -10.44
C MET A 370 3.11 14.94 -10.81
N ALA A 371 2.75 15.03 -12.07
CA ALA A 371 1.69 14.22 -12.63
C ALA A 371 2.32 13.08 -13.43
N GLU A 372 1.79 11.89 -13.26
CA GLU A 372 2.15 10.74 -14.08
C GLU A 372 1.02 10.47 -15.06
N TRP A 373 1.36 10.25 -16.32
CA TRP A 373 0.42 9.89 -17.37
C TRP A 373 0.64 8.45 -17.76
N ASP A 374 -0.45 7.70 -17.81
CA ASP A 374 -0.50 6.38 -18.44
C ASP A 374 -1.24 6.56 -19.76
N GLU A 375 -0.50 6.93 -20.81
CA GLU A 375 -1.02 7.33 -22.11
C GLU A 375 -1.55 6.15 -22.92
N ASN A 376 -2.63 6.40 -23.65
CA ASN A 376 -3.12 5.54 -24.71
C ASN A 376 -3.83 6.43 -25.74
N ASP A 377 -3.29 6.51 -26.94
CA ASP A 377 -3.73 7.41 -28.01
C ASP A 377 -5.19 7.20 -28.48
N ARG A 378 -5.87 6.17 -27.99
CA ARG A 378 -7.24 5.82 -28.37
C ARG A 378 -8.09 5.47 -27.17
N ALA A 379 -7.84 6.08 -26.04
CA ALA A 379 -8.58 5.75 -24.83
C ALA A 379 -10.02 6.28 -24.89
N GLU A 380 -10.98 5.38 -24.77
CA GLU A 380 -12.39 5.72 -24.60
C GLU A 380 -12.66 6.27 -23.20
N VAL A 381 -11.93 5.74 -22.21
CA VAL A 381 -12.06 6.14 -20.81
C VAL A 381 -10.70 6.58 -20.24
N GLY A 382 -10.66 7.80 -19.74
CA GLY A 382 -9.54 8.36 -18.99
C GLY A 382 -9.84 8.41 -17.51
N PHE A 383 -9.03 7.75 -16.68
CA PHE A 383 -9.15 7.81 -15.23
C PHE A 383 -8.28 8.91 -14.65
N VAL A 384 -8.80 9.66 -13.69
CA VAL A 384 -8.01 10.61 -12.89
C VAL A 384 -8.07 10.20 -11.43
N ALA A 385 -6.91 10.03 -10.80
CA ALA A 385 -6.84 9.61 -9.40
C ALA A 385 -5.65 10.24 -8.68
N TRP A 386 -5.85 10.61 -7.43
CA TRP A 386 -4.82 11.11 -6.52
C TRP A 386 -4.78 10.30 -5.22
N GLY A 387 -3.69 10.43 -4.46
CA GLY A 387 -3.51 9.74 -3.19
C GLY A 387 -3.60 8.21 -3.33
N ALA A 388 -4.18 7.57 -2.35
CA ALA A 388 -4.31 6.11 -2.28
C ALA A 388 -5.13 5.50 -3.44
N ALA A 389 -6.02 6.27 -4.08
CA ALA A 389 -6.81 5.82 -5.21
C ALA A 389 -5.94 5.53 -6.46
N GLN A 390 -4.77 6.17 -6.60
CA GLN A 390 -3.87 5.94 -7.74
C GLN A 390 -3.50 4.46 -7.91
N GLY A 391 -3.13 3.77 -6.83
CA GLY A 391 -2.77 2.37 -6.90
C GLY A 391 -3.92 1.48 -7.39
N VAL A 392 -5.13 1.76 -6.90
CA VAL A 392 -6.34 1.03 -7.30
C VAL A 392 -6.65 1.26 -8.78
N VAL A 393 -6.52 2.51 -9.27
CA VAL A 393 -6.74 2.85 -10.68
C VAL A 393 -5.69 2.21 -11.57
N ARG A 394 -4.40 2.16 -11.17
CA ARG A 394 -3.36 1.47 -11.96
C ARG A 394 -3.69 -0.01 -12.20
N ASP A 395 -4.08 -0.72 -11.15
CA ASP A 395 -4.48 -2.12 -11.28
C ASP A 395 -5.79 -2.25 -12.09
N ALA A 396 -6.74 -1.30 -11.96
CA ALA A 396 -7.97 -1.30 -12.77
C ALA A 396 -7.70 -1.04 -14.25
N VAL A 397 -6.82 -0.11 -14.60
CA VAL A 397 -6.39 0.15 -15.98
C VAL A 397 -5.73 -1.09 -16.58
N ALA A 398 -4.83 -1.74 -15.84
CA ALA A 398 -4.21 -2.99 -16.29
C ALA A 398 -5.27 -4.09 -16.53
N LEU A 399 -6.24 -4.20 -15.62
CA LEU A 399 -7.37 -5.13 -15.76
C LEU A 399 -8.22 -4.81 -16.97
N CYS A 400 -8.66 -3.56 -17.15
CA CYS A 400 -9.42 -3.11 -18.33
C CYS A 400 -8.71 -3.44 -19.63
N ARG A 401 -7.42 -3.14 -19.73
CA ARG A 401 -6.61 -3.43 -20.92
C ARG A 401 -6.47 -4.93 -21.20
N SER A 402 -6.41 -5.76 -20.16
CA SER A 402 -6.40 -7.22 -20.34
C SER A 402 -7.67 -7.77 -20.96
N PHE A 403 -8.78 -7.02 -20.87
CA PHE A 403 -10.05 -7.30 -21.55
C PHE A 403 -10.22 -6.55 -22.88
N GLY A 404 -9.18 -5.86 -23.37
CA GLY A 404 -9.20 -5.16 -24.63
C GLY A 404 -9.81 -3.75 -24.60
N LEU A 405 -10.16 -3.24 -23.40
CA LEU A 405 -10.68 -1.88 -23.23
C LEU A 405 -9.57 -0.84 -23.37
N GLN A 406 -9.83 0.19 -24.15
CA GLN A 406 -8.87 1.27 -24.35
C GLN A 406 -9.00 2.30 -23.24
N THR A 407 -8.06 2.29 -22.32
CA THR A 407 -8.07 3.16 -21.13
C THR A 407 -6.76 3.92 -20.99
N ALA A 408 -6.83 5.14 -20.48
CA ALA A 408 -5.70 5.97 -20.08
C ALA A 408 -5.88 6.42 -18.63
N ALA A 409 -4.83 6.93 -18.02
CA ALA A 409 -4.94 7.47 -16.67
C ALA A 409 -4.00 8.67 -16.44
N PHE A 410 -4.44 9.58 -15.59
CA PHE A 410 -3.70 10.76 -15.13
C PHE A 410 -3.66 10.77 -13.61
N TYR A 411 -2.45 10.88 -13.06
CA TYR A 411 -2.18 10.76 -11.63
C TYR A 411 -1.54 12.04 -11.08
N PRO A 412 -2.32 13.08 -10.76
CA PRO A 412 -1.78 14.29 -10.16
C PRO A 412 -1.29 14.00 -8.73
N LYS A 413 -0.06 14.38 -8.44
CA LYS A 413 0.52 14.30 -7.09
C LYS A 413 0.33 15.61 -6.32
N ARG A 414 0.33 16.74 -7.02
CA ARG A 414 0.13 18.08 -6.46
C ARG A 414 -1.33 18.46 -6.53
N ILE A 415 -1.88 18.85 -5.39
CA ILE A 415 -3.28 19.27 -5.25
C ILE A 415 -3.44 20.77 -4.92
N VAL A 416 -2.38 21.44 -4.48
CA VAL A 416 -2.35 22.91 -4.29
C VAL A 416 -0.98 23.46 -4.74
N PRO A 417 -0.94 24.43 -5.65
CA PRO A 417 -1.98 24.71 -6.63
C PRO A 417 -2.17 23.52 -7.56
N PHE A 418 -3.39 23.28 -7.99
CA PHE A 418 -3.69 22.17 -8.91
C PHE A 418 -3.23 22.51 -10.33
N SER A 419 -2.76 21.52 -11.07
CA SER A 419 -2.32 21.67 -12.46
C SER A 419 -3.51 21.53 -13.42
N GLY A 420 -4.29 22.63 -13.56
CA GLY A 420 -5.47 22.65 -14.41
C GLY A 420 -5.16 22.43 -15.89
N GLU A 421 -4.08 23.02 -16.41
CA GLU A 421 -3.70 22.92 -17.82
C GLU A 421 -3.36 21.48 -18.23
N GLU A 422 -2.64 20.74 -17.39
CA GLU A 422 -2.30 19.34 -17.67
C GLU A 422 -3.56 18.46 -17.67
N MET A 423 -4.45 18.68 -16.72
CA MET A 423 -5.70 17.94 -16.63
C MET A 423 -6.63 18.24 -17.81
N GLU A 424 -6.72 19.51 -18.24
CA GLU A 424 -7.44 19.90 -19.45
C GLU A 424 -6.83 19.27 -20.71
N SER A 425 -5.51 19.18 -20.76
CA SER A 425 -4.81 18.51 -21.86
C SER A 425 -5.12 17.02 -21.88
N PHE A 426 -5.07 16.34 -20.71
CA PHE A 426 -5.45 14.94 -20.60
C PHE A 426 -6.91 14.70 -21.00
N ALA A 427 -7.83 15.53 -20.52
CA ALA A 427 -9.25 15.38 -20.84
C ALA A 427 -9.57 15.45 -22.35
N LYS A 428 -8.72 16.13 -23.14
CA LYS A 428 -8.86 16.20 -24.61
C LYS A 428 -8.37 14.94 -25.34
N THR A 429 -7.61 14.07 -24.67
CA THR A 429 -7.06 12.82 -25.27
C THR A 429 -7.98 11.62 -25.10
N VAL A 430 -9.07 11.75 -24.36
CA VAL A 430 -10.00 10.67 -24.04
C VAL A 430 -11.45 11.07 -24.34
N ASP A 431 -12.31 10.09 -24.62
CA ASP A 431 -13.71 10.39 -24.91
C ASP A 431 -14.50 10.74 -23.65
N ARG A 432 -14.12 10.14 -22.52
CA ARG A 432 -14.79 10.33 -21.22
C ARG A 432 -13.78 10.33 -20.07
N VAL A 433 -13.92 11.27 -19.16
CA VAL A 433 -13.12 11.33 -17.93
C VAL A 433 -13.89 10.76 -16.74
N VAL A 434 -13.24 9.90 -15.96
CA VAL A 434 -13.74 9.35 -14.70
C VAL A 434 -12.78 9.74 -13.58
N ILE A 435 -13.27 10.48 -12.60
CA ILE A 435 -12.49 10.83 -11.41
C ILE A 435 -12.74 9.79 -10.33
N VAL A 436 -11.65 9.23 -9.80
CA VAL A 436 -11.67 8.25 -8.73
C VAL A 436 -11.07 8.88 -7.48
N GLU A 437 -11.91 9.09 -6.47
CA GLU A 437 -11.49 9.63 -5.17
C GLU A 437 -11.43 8.52 -4.12
N SER A 438 -10.47 8.62 -3.19
CA SER A 438 -10.47 7.83 -1.95
C SER A 438 -11.45 8.43 -0.93
N GLY A 439 -11.79 7.67 0.11
CA GLY A 439 -12.74 8.12 1.12
C GLY A 439 -12.34 9.41 1.85
N GLN A 440 -11.03 9.69 1.99
CA GLN A 440 -10.52 10.88 2.68
C GLN A 440 -10.38 12.12 1.78
N THR A 441 -10.23 11.92 0.48
CA THR A 441 -10.19 12.99 -0.52
C THR A 441 -11.53 13.19 -1.22
N GLN A 442 -12.60 12.59 -0.72
CA GLN A 442 -13.94 12.73 -1.26
C GLN A 442 -14.40 14.20 -1.22
N GLY A 443 -14.88 14.68 -2.37
CA GLY A 443 -15.30 16.08 -2.55
C GLY A 443 -14.15 17.04 -2.88
N TYR A 444 -12.95 16.54 -3.10
CA TYR A 444 -11.84 17.38 -3.57
C TYR A 444 -12.12 17.91 -4.98
N TRP A 445 -12.70 17.08 -5.85
CA TRP A 445 -13.14 17.48 -7.17
C TRP A 445 -14.11 18.66 -7.16
N ASP A 446 -15.07 18.68 -6.26
CA ASP A 446 -16.07 19.77 -6.17
C ASP A 446 -15.43 21.15 -5.97
N ARG A 447 -14.24 21.21 -5.36
CA ARG A 447 -13.47 22.44 -5.19
C ARG A 447 -12.66 22.81 -6.41
N LEU A 448 -12.20 21.80 -7.18
CA LEU A 448 -11.42 22.01 -8.40
C LEU A 448 -12.31 22.30 -9.61
N ARG A 449 -13.53 21.72 -9.64
CA ARG A 449 -14.50 21.77 -10.73
C ARG A 449 -14.71 23.14 -11.38
N PRO A 450 -14.79 24.26 -10.63
CA PRO A 450 -15.01 25.57 -11.24
C PRO A 450 -13.95 26.02 -12.24
N GLY A 451 -12.78 25.39 -12.24
CA GLY A 451 -11.65 25.69 -13.14
C GLY A 451 -11.62 24.89 -14.44
N PHE A 452 -12.58 23.96 -14.66
CA PHE A 452 -12.52 23.03 -15.79
C PHE A 452 -13.68 23.19 -16.76
N SER A 453 -13.40 22.90 -18.06
CA SER A 453 -14.35 22.99 -19.16
C SER A 453 -15.16 21.71 -19.41
N PHE A 454 -14.81 20.60 -18.74
CA PHE A 454 -15.44 19.30 -18.89
C PHE A 454 -16.14 18.83 -17.61
N GLU A 455 -17.11 17.93 -17.75
CA GLU A 455 -17.83 17.33 -16.62
C GLU A 455 -17.49 15.83 -16.54
N PRO A 456 -16.73 15.39 -15.53
CA PRO A 456 -16.34 13.99 -15.39
C PRO A 456 -17.44 13.16 -14.74
N ALA A 457 -17.42 11.85 -14.98
CA ALA A 457 -18.10 10.90 -14.12
C ALA A 457 -17.31 10.76 -12.80
N MET A 458 -18.04 10.61 -11.69
CA MET A 458 -17.42 10.45 -10.36
C MET A 458 -17.55 9.02 -9.88
N LEU A 459 -16.45 8.48 -9.35
CA LEU A 459 -16.38 7.18 -8.74
C LEU A 459 -15.77 7.29 -7.34
N THR A 460 -16.65 7.30 -6.36
CA THR A 460 -16.28 7.39 -4.95
C THR A 460 -16.62 6.09 -4.23
N PRO A 461 -15.81 5.67 -3.24
CA PRO A 461 -16.15 4.54 -2.39
C PRO A 461 -17.42 4.83 -1.59
N SER A 462 -18.17 3.79 -1.27
CA SER A 462 -19.19 3.92 -0.23
C SER A 462 -18.52 4.07 1.14
N PRO A 463 -19.18 4.68 2.13
CA PRO A 463 -18.62 4.80 3.48
C PRO A 463 -18.24 3.45 4.11
N GLU A 464 -18.85 2.37 3.63
CA GLU A 464 -18.69 1.02 4.17
C GLU A 464 -17.69 0.15 3.41
N LYS A 465 -17.27 0.57 2.19
CA LYS A 465 -16.45 -0.28 1.32
C LYS A 465 -15.40 0.52 0.57
N SER A 466 -14.13 0.17 0.76
CA SER A 466 -13.04 0.68 -0.07
C SER A 466 -13.18 0.22 -1.52
N LEU A 467 -12.85 1.09 -2.48
CA LEU A 467 -12.80 0.74 -3.89
C LEU A 467 -11.72 -0.31 -4.17
N THR A 468 -12.07 -1.27 -5.00
CA THR A 468 -11.13 -2.24 -5.55
C THR A 468 -10.97 -2.03 -7.07
N PRO A 469 -9.88 -2.53 -7.68
CA PRO A 469 -9.73 -2.51 -9.15
C PRO A 469 -10.91 -3.15 -9.87
N MET A 470 -11.50 -4.19 -9.28
CA MET A 470 -12.67 -4.88 -9.83
C MET A 470 -13.94 -4.01 -9.80
N ASP A 471 -14.13 -3.22 -8.75
CA ASP A 471 -15.30 -2.31 -8.68
C ASP A 471 -15.24 -1.26 -9.80
N ILE A 472 -14.05 -0.74 -10.11
CA ILE A 472 -13.83 0.20 -11.22
C ILE A 472 -14.10 -0.51 -12.55
N PHE A 473 -13.53 -1.70 -12.77
CA PHE A 473 -13.73 -2.48 -13.98
C PHE A 473 -15.20 -2.80 -14.24
N LEU A 474 -15.95 -3.24 -13.21
CA LEU A 474 -17.36 -3.59 -13.36
C LEU A 474 -18.25 -2.37 -13.69
N ARG A 475 -17.93 -1.21 -13.15
CA ARG A 475 -18.71 0.02 -13.40
C ARG A 475 -18.41 0.65 -14.75
N GLU A 476 -17.15 0.71 -15.11
CA GLU A 476 -16.68 1.49 -16.27
C GLU A 476 -16.31 0.61 -17.46
N GLY A 477 -15.89 -0.63 -17.21
CA GLY A 477 -15.51 -1.57 -18.25
C GLY A 477 -16.69 -2.32 -18.88
N LEU A 478 -17.71 -2.69 -18.08
CA LEU A 478 -18.89 -3.39 -18.60
C LEU A 478 -20.01 -2.45 -19.04
N GLY A 479 -19.99 -1.18 -18.64
CA GLY A 479 -20.94 -0.17 -19.11
C GLY A 479 -20.67 0.32 -20.54
N ALA A 480 -19.53 -0.07 -21.12
CA ALA A 480 -19.11 0.25 -22.48
C ALA A 480 -19.29 -0.94 -23.46
N VAL A 481 -19.77 -2.09 -23.00
CA VAL A 481 -20.18 -3.26 -23.78
C VAL A 481 -21.70 -3.42 -23.64
#